data_ca6be6e998b01165a67e123ca67f90d4
#
_entry.id   ca6be6e998b01165a67e123ca67f90d4
#
_cell.length_a   1.000
_cell.length_b   1.000
_cell.length_c   1.000
_cell.angle_alpha   90.00
_cell.angle_beta   90.00
_cell.angle_gamma   90.00
#
_symmetry.space_group_name_H-M   'P 1'
#
loop_
_entity.id
_entity.type
_entity.pdbx_description
1 polymer ?
#
loop_
_entity_poly.entity_id
_entity_poly.type
_entity_poly.pdbx_seq_one_letter_code
_entity_poly.pdbx_strand_id
1 'polypeptide(L)'
;MKLFKEHEDFSLTLRPFDLEGCGLLVVADASLGNVTRQGAVGEDPFARVCSQSSCYVLLGDAKLMRGEEGSFAVLDARSHRSSRVCRSTFAAELYSTEEAFDVGIYCRGALAELQGKPIQGQFLPICETRRPS
;
A
#
# COMPACT_ATOMS: atom_id res chain seq x y z
N MET A 1 17.87 -5.89 12.93
CA MET A 1 18.20 -4.76 13.82
C MET A 1 19.46 -3.97 13.43
N LYS A 2 20.29 -4.42 12.50
CA LYS A 2 21.46 -3.64 12.01
C LYS A 2 21.06 -2.45 11.14
N LEU A 3 20.05 -2.55 10.30
CA LEU A 3 19.62 -1.49 9.37
C LEU A 3 19.22 -0.18 10.07
N PHE A 4 18.60 -0.27 11.25
CA PHE A 4 18.17 0.93 11.98
C PHE A 4 19.32 1.68 12.65
N LYS A 5 20.44 1.01 12.92
CA LYS A 5 21.63 1.66 13.49
C LYS A 5 22.48 2.42 12.47
N GLU A 6 22.37 2.04 11.19
CA GLU A 6 23.12 2.67 10.10
C GLU A 6 22.42 3.93 9.56
N HIS A 7 21.14 4.16 9.96
CA HIS A 7 20.31 5.26 9.49
C HIS A 7 19.61 6.00 10.63
N GLU A 8 20.34 6.30 11.70
CA GLU A 8 19.82 7.04 12.87
C GLU A 8 19.30 8.44 12.49
N ASP A 9 19.80 9.00 11.39
CA ASP A 9 19.40 10.33 10.88
C ASP A 9 18.27 10.27 9.85
N PHE A 10 17.70 9.08 9.55
CA PHE A 10 16.62 8.97 8.61
C PHE A 10 15.31 9.44 9.24
N SER A 11 14.76 10.51 8.71
CA SER A 11 13.49 11.08 9.15
C SER A 11 12.53 11.27 7.98
N LEU A 12 11.26 11.04 8.22
CA LEU A 12 10.18 11.42 7.31
C LEU A 12 9.66 12.80 7.72
N THR A 13 9.80 13.75 6.82
CA THR A 13 9.21 15.08 7.02
C THR A 13 7.80 15.10 6.46
N LEU A 14 6.82 15.21 7.35
CA LEU A 14 5.43 15.40 6.96
C LEU A 14 5.19 16.91 6.79
N ARG A 15 4.67 17.30 5.62
CA ARG A 15 4.23 18.67 5.38
C ARG A 15 2.78 18.82 5.87
N PRO A 16 2.40 20.01 6.34
CA PRO A 16 0.99 20.25 6.66
C PRO A 16 0.15 20.14 5.39
N PHE A 17 -1.00 19.48 5.51
CA PHE A 17 -1.99 19.33 4.45
C PHE A 17 -3.27 20.05 4.84
N ASP A 18 -3.93 20.65 3.86
CA ASP A 18 -5.31 21.07 4.00
C ASP A 18 -6.21 19.82 3.95
N LEU A 19 -6.74 19.46 5.12
CA LEU A 19 -7.59 18.27 5.26
C LEU A 19 -8.89 18.36 4.46
N GLU A 20 -9.42 19.55 4.18
CA GLU A 20 -10.69 19.69 3.45
C GLU A 20 -10.55 19.31 1.98
N GLY A 21 -9.41 19.60 1.38
CA GLY A 21 -9.15 19.35 -0.04
C GLY A 21 -8.37 18.08 -0.33
N CYS A 22 -7.89 17.35 0.69
CA CYS A 22 -7.08 16.16 0.49
C CYS A 22 -7.92 14.89 0.24
N GLY A 23 -7.28 13.91 -0.36
CA GLY A 23 -7.83 12.58 -0.59
C GLY A 23 -6.81 11.49 -0.34
N LEU A 24 -7.25 10.24 -0.40
CA LEU A 24 -6.39 9.07 -0.27
C LEU A 24 -6.08 8.46 -1.64
N LEU A 25 -4.82 8.14 -1.83
CA LEU A 25 -4.32 7.33 -2.94
C LEU A 25 -3.76 6.04 -2.36
N VAL A 26 -4.26 4.91 -2.83
CA VAL A 26 -3.75 3.59 -2.45
C VAL A 26 -3.06 2.97 -3.64
N VAL A 27 -1.82 2.57 -3.43
CA VAL A 27 -0.98 1.93 -4.45
C VAL A 27 -0.64 0.53 -3.97
N ALA A 28 -0.94 -0.48 -4.79
CA ALA A 28 -0.63 -1.87 -4.51
C ALA A 28 0.31 -2.43 -5.58
N ASP A 29 1.15 -3.36 -5.16
CA ASP A 29 2.02 -4.12 -6.05
C ASP A 29 2.25 -5.51 -5.48
N ALA A 30 2.47 -6.50 -6.34
CA ALA A 30 2.81 -7.85 -5.94
C ALA A 30 3.95 -8.42 -6.77
N SER A 31 4.75 -9.28 -6.14
CA SER A 31 5.72 -10.10 -6.85
C SER A 31 5.41 -11.56 -6.67
N LEU A 32 5.39 -12.29 -7.78
CA LEU A 32 5.14 -13.73 -7.78
C LEU A 32 6.44 -14.49 -7.54
N GLY A 33 6.44 -15.33 -6.50
CA GLY A 33 7.48 -16.33 -6.32
C GLY A 33 8.89 -15.83 -6.04
N ASN A 34 9.06 -14.57 -5.64
CA ASN A 34 10.37 -13.97 -5.47
C ASN A 34 10.95 -14.13 -4.06
N VAL A 35 10.16 -14.61 -3.11
CA VAL A 35 10.59 -14.70 -1.71
C VAL A 35 10.80 -16.15 -1.32
N THR A 36 12.05 -16.49 -1.01
CA THR A 36 12.42 -17.80 -0.47
C THR A 36 12.29 -17.80 1.04
N ARG A 37 11.64 -18.79 1.60
CA ARG A 37 11.53 -18.94 3.06
C ARG A 37 12.89 -19.33 3.63
N GLN A 38 13.61 -18.39 4.23
CA GLN A 38 14.83 -18.71 4.97
C GLN A 38 14.51 -19.62 6.15
N GLY A 39 15.20 -20.75 6.27
CA GLY A 39 15.14 -21.64 7.44
C GLY A 39 14.30 -22.91 7.29
N ALA A 40 13.65 -23.15 6.18
CA ALA A 40 13.09 -24.48 5.90
C ALA A 40 14.18 -25.40 5.37
N VAL A 41 14.91 -26.04 6.25
CA VAL A 41 15.79 -27.18 5.93
C VAL A 41 14.87 -28.38 5.76
N GLY A 42 14.55 -28.77 4.52
CA GLY A 42 13.72 -29.94 4.22
C GLY A 42 12.98 -29.78 2.89
N GLU A 43 13.36 -30.46 1.96
CA GLU A 43 12.84 -31.36 0.92
C GLU A 43 11.75 -30.91 -0.06
N ASP A 44 10.94 -29.88 0.18
CA ASP A 44 9.98 -29.43 -0.84
C ASP A 44 10.40 -28.08 -1.43
N PRO A 45 10.97 -28.05 -2.65
CA PRO A 45 11.35 -26.81 -3.31
C PRO A 45 10.14 -25.89 -3.60
N PHE A 46 8.93 -26.41 -3.64
CA PHE A 46 7.71 -25.64 -3.87
C PHE A 46 7.14 -25.01 -2.59
N ALA A 47 7.43 -25.57 -1.42
CA ALA A 47 7.01 -25.01 -0.13
C ALA A 47 7.73 -23.70 0.24
N ARG A 48 8.71 -23.27 -0.56
CA ARG A 48 9.62 -22.16 -0.26
C ARG A 48 9.35 -20.88 -1.04
N VAL A 49 8.54 -20.97 -2.08
CA VAL A 49 8.30 -19.85 -2.99
C VAL A 49 7.03 -19.16 -2.59
N CYS A 50 7.15 -17.93 -2.10
CA CYS A 50 6.03 -17.12 -1.69
C CYS A 50 5.96 -15.84 -2.52
N SER A 51 4.76 -15.37 -2.78
CA SER A 51 4.55 -14.04 -3.33
C SER A 51 4.71 -12.99 -2.22
N GLN A 52 5.14 -11.81 -2.59
CA GLN A 52 5.18 -10.66 -1.72
C GLN A 52 4.13 -9.66 -2.15
N SER A 53 3.39 -9.17 -1.18
CA SER A 53 2.39 -8.11 -1.33
C SER A 53 2.93 -6.84 -0.71
N SER A 54 2.69 -5.72 -1.35
CA SER A 54 3.03 -4.41 -0.83
C SER A 54 1.95 -3.39 -1.13
N CYS A 55 1.74 -2.47 -0.22
CA CYS A 55 0.88 -1.33 -0.47
C CYS A 55 1.39 -0.06 0.21
N TYR A 56 1.07 1.06 -0.40
CA TYR A 56 1.22 2.39 0.17
C TYR A 56 -0.13 3.07 0.26
N VAL A 57 -0.39 3.70 1.38
CA VAL A 57 -1.52 4.62 1.56
C VAL A 57 -0.94 6.02 1.66
N LEU A 58 -1.33 6.85 0.71
CA LEU A 58 -0.83 8.21 0.56
C LEU A 58 -1.98 9.19 0.80
N LEU A 59 -1.69 10.25 1.53
CA LEU A 59 -2.57 11.42 1.61
C LEU A 59 -2.10 12.40 0.54
N GLY A 60 -2.95 12.66 -0.44
CA GLY A 60 -2.66 13.58 -1.53
C GLY A 60 -3.45 14.87 -1.44
N ASP A 61 -2.90 15.96 -1.94
CA ASP A 61 -3.63 17.22 -2.05
C ASP A 61 -4.72 17.16 -3.13
N ALA A 62 -5.58 18.17 -3.17
CA ALA A 62 -6.69 18.25 -4.12
C ALA A 62 -6.24 18.27 -5.59
N LYS A 63 -5.03 18.72 -5.89
CA LYS A 63 -4.47 18.73 -7.25
C LYS A 63 -4.18 17.31 -7.71
N LEU A 64 -3.54 16.53 -6.83
CA LEU A 64 -3.24 15.13 -7.10
C LEU A 64 -4.51 14.31 -7.37
N MET A 65 -5.59 14.60 -6.63
CA MET A 65 -6.89 13.95 -6.84
C MET A 65 -7.53 14.29 -8.19
N ARG A 66 -7.14 15.40 -8.82
CA ARG A 66 -7.57 15.77 -10.19
C ARG A 66 -6.65 15.27 -11.29
N GLY A 67 -5.59 14.51 -10.94
CA GLY A 67 -4.60 14.04 -11.89
C GLY A 67 -3.55 15.09 -12.28
N GLU A 68 -3.44 16.17 -11.53
CA GLU A 68 -2.42 17.20 -11.68
C GLU A 68 -1.20 16.88 -10.80
N GLU A 69 -0.09 17.56 -11.04
CA GLU A 69 1.06 17.48 -10.13
C GLU A 69 0.69 18.08 -8.77
N GLY A 70 0.95 17.31 -7.71
CA GLY A 70 0.60 17.69 -6.35
C GLY A 70 1.53 17.07 -5.32
N SER A 71 1.35 17.47 -4.08
CA SER A 71 2.09 16.95 -2.94
C SER A 71 1.36 15.77 -2.32
N PHE A 72 2.13 14.84 -1.76
CA PHE A 72 1.60 13.73 -0.98
C PHE A 72 2.42 13.47 0.28
N ALA A 73 1.79 12.83 1.26
CA ALA A 73 2.45 12.27 2.43
C ALA A 73 2.14 10.78 2.53
N VAL A 74 3.12 9.99 2.92
CA VAL A 74 2.93 8.56 3.18
C VAL A 74 2.27 8.40 4.55
N LEU A 75 1.07 7.83 4.60
CA LEU A 75 0.36 7.50 5.83
C LEU A 75 0.69 6.11 6.33
N ASP A 76 0.77 5.14 5.41
CA ASP A 76 1.07 3.76 5.72
C ASP A 76 1.88 3.13 4.58
N ALA A 77 2.79 2.26 4.94
CA ALA A 77 3.61 1.50 3.99
C ALA A 77 3.75 0.07 4.51
N ARG A 78 3.27 -0.87 3.75
CA ARG A 78 3.30 -2.29 4.10
C ARG A 78 3.99 -3.09 3.02
N SER A 79 4.80 -4.03 3.45
CA SER A 79 5.36 -5.05 2.57
C SER A 79 5.51 -6.33 3.39
N HIS A 80 4.84 -7.36 2.94
CA HIS A 80 4.86 -8.65 3.63
C HIS A 80 4.72 -9.80 2.64
N ARG A 81 5.08 -10.97 3.11
CA ARG A 81 4.90 -12.19 2.36
C ARG A 81 3.43 -12.58 2.37
N SER A 82 2.87 -12.85 1.19
CA SER A 82 1.51 -13.38 1.09
C SER A 82 1.41 -14.72 1.82
N SER A 83 0.36 -14.88 2.61
CA SER A 83 0.02 -16.15 3.26
C SER A 83 -0.60 -17.15 2.30
N ARG A 84 -1.05 -16.69 1.13
CA ARG A 84 -1.72 -17.49 0.10
C ARG A 84 -0.72 -17.88 -0.98
N VAL A 85 -0.86 -19.10 -1.48
CA VAL A 85 -0.09 -19.58 -2.63
C VAL A 85 -0.75 -19.04 -3.90
N CYS A 86 -0.03 -18.20 -4.61
CA CYS A 86 -0.48 -17.67 -5.90
C CYS A 86 0.08 -18.53 -7.03
N ARG A 87 -0.77 -18.95 -7.96
CA ARG A 87 -0.38 -19.75 -9.13
C ARG A 87 -0.11 -18.90 -10.38
N SER A 88 -0.38 -17.61 -10.31
CA SER A 88 -0.15 -16.66 -11.40
C SER A 88 0.16 -15.28 -10.86
N THR A 89 0.84 -14.47 -11.64
CA THR A 89 1.09 -13.06 -11.34
C THR A 89 -0.23 -12.31 -11.14
N PHE A 90 -1.21 -12.58 -11.98
CA PHE A 90 -2.54 -11.98 -11.85
C PHE A 90 -3.20 -12.26 -10.49
N ALA A 91 -3.11 -13.52 -9.99
CA ALA A 91 -3.65 -13.85 -8.68
C ALA A 91 -2.92 -13.13 -7.56
N ALA A 92 -1.59 -12.98 -7.66
CA ALA A 92 -0.80 -12.24 -6.68
C ALA A 92 -1.18 -10.76 -6.65
N GLU A 93 -1.32 -10.13 -7.81
CA GLU A 93 -1.77 -8.74 -7.94
C GLU A 93 -3.17 -8.53 -7.40
N LEU A 94 -4.10 -9.44 -7.68
CA LEU A 94 -5.47 -9.38 -7.18
C LEU A 94 -5.53 -9.42 -5.65
N TYR A 95 -4.77 -10.32 -5.02
CA TYR A 95 -4.71 -10.40 -3.56
C TYR A 95 -4.05 -9.17 -2.94
N SER A 96 -3.01 -8.64 -3.55
CA SER A 96 -2.39 -7.40 -3.10
C SER A 96 -3.36 -6.22 -3.19
N THR A 97 -4.13 -6.15 -4.26
CA THR A 97 -5.16 -5.12 -4.47
C THR A 97 -6.29 -5.25 -3.45
N GLU A 98 -6.76 -6.48 -3.15
CA GLU A 98 -7.78 -6.74 -2.13
C GLU A 98 -7.33 -6.24 -0.74
N GLU A 99 -6.12 -6.60 -0.33
CA GLU A 99 -5.56 -6.15 0.95
C GLU A 99 -5.38 -4.63 1.02
N ALA A 100 -4.90 -4.03 -0.07
CA ALA A 100 -4.73 -2.59 -0.17
C ALA A 100 -6.08 -1.84 -0.11
N PHE A 101 -7.11 -2.42 -0.73
CA PHE A 101 -8.46 -1.89 -0.70
C PHE A 101 -9.02 -1.83 0.72
N ASP A 102 -8.87 -2.92 1.50
CA ASP A 102 -9.34 -2.99 2.88
C ASP A 102 -8.65 -1.93 3.76
N VAL A 103 -7.32 -1.79 3.61
CA VAL A 103 -6.57 -0.74 4.32
C VAL A 103 -7.02 0.65 3.89
N GLY A 104 -7.26 0.85 2.60
CA GLY A 104 -7.76 2.11 2.05
C GLY A 104 -9.12 2.50 2.61
N ILE A 105 -10.05 1.54 2.74
CA ILE A 105 -11.36 1.78 3.36
C ILE A 105 -11.21 2.21 4.81
N TYR A 106 -10.36 1.53 5.57
CA TYR A 106 -10.09 1.89 6.96
C TYR A 106 -9.52 3.29 7.11
N CYS A 107 -8.49 3.62 6.34
CA CYS A 107 -7.87 4.95 6.35
C CYS A 107 -8.85 6.04 5.89
N ARG A 108 -9.74 5.74 4.95
CA ARG A 108 -10.79 6.67 4.51
C ARG A 108 -11.78 6.98 5.64
N GLY A 109 -12.17 5.97 6.42
CA GLY A 109 -13.03 6.18 7.58
C GLY A 109 -12.40 7.17 8.57
N ALA A 110 -11.13 6.92 8.92
CA ALA A 110 -10.38 7.81 9.82
C ALA A 110 -10.23 9.23 9.25
N LEU A 111 -9.96 9.37 7.95
CA LEU A 111 -9.87 10.67 7.30
C LEU A 111 -11.21 11.41 7.31
N ALA A 112 -12.32 10.71 7.05
CA ALA A 112 -13.64 11.29 7.10
C ALA A 112 -14.01 11.84 8.50
N GLU A 113 -13.65 11.10 9.54
CA GLU A 113 -13.80 11.57 10.93
C GLU A 113 -13.00 12.85 11.19
N LEU A 114 -11.75 12.90 10.74
CA LEU A 114 -10.89 14.09 10.88
C LEU A 114 -11.43 15.29 10.09
N GLN A 115 -12.10 15.03 8.97
CA GLN A 115 -12.75 16.07 8.16
C GLN A 115 -14.14 16.48 8.69
N GLY A 116 -14.64 15.83 9.75
CA GLY A 116 -15.99 16.04 10.26
C GLY A 116 -17.10 15.62 9.28
N LYS A 117 -16.80 14.71 8.35
CA LYS A 117 -17.73 14.21 7.33
C LYS A 117 -18.36 12.89 7.79
N PRO A 118 -19.64 12.64 7.48
CA PRO A 118 -20.27 11.36 7.76
C PRO A 118 -19.57 10.24 6.97
N ILE A 119 -19.30 9.09 7.61
CA ILE A 119 -18.63 7.93 7.04
C ILE A 119 -19.48 7.24 5.96
N GLN A 120 -20.76 7.61 5.84
CA GLN A 120 -21.70 6.91 4.96
C GLN A 120 -21.42 7.12 3.47
N GLY A 121 -21.09 6.00 2.81
CA GLY A 121 -21.49 5.75 1.40
C GLY A 121 -20.66 6.38 0.28
N GLN A 122 -19.65 7.18 0.53
CA GLN A 122 -18.82 7.74 -0.54
C GLN A 122 -17.63 6.83 -0.87
N PHE A 123 -17.78 6.03 -1.91
CA PHE A 123 -16.64 5.37 -2.54
C PHE A 123 -15.79 6.43 -3.23
N LEU A 124 -14.59 6.67 -2.72
CA LEU A 124 -13.59 7.45 -3.46
C LEU A 124 -13.00 6.57 -4.57
N PRO A 125 -12.74 7.13 -5.75
CA PRO A 125 -12.10 6.36 -6.81
C PRO A 125 -10.71 5.91 -6.34
N ILE A 126 -10.45 4.61 -6.44
CA ILE A 126 -9.13 4.04 -6.30
C ILE A 126 -8.45 4.20 -7.66
N CYS A 127 -7.38 4.98 -7.71
CA CYS A 127 -6.61 5.12 -8.91
C CYS A 127 -5.56 4.01 -8.95
N GLU A 128 -5.80 2.97 -9.74
CA GLU A 128 -4.75 2.02 -10.11
C GLU A 128 -3.77 2.69 -11.05
N THR A 129 -2.52 2.74 -10.68
CA THR A 129 -1.47 3.18 -11.60
C THR A 129 -1.23 2.09 -12.66
N ARG A 130 -1.87 2.25 -13.83
CA ARG A 130 -1.49 1.44 -14.99
C ARG A 130 -0.04 1.75 -15.36
N ARG A 131 0.82 0.75 -15.39
CA ARG A 131 2.11 0.85 -16.05
C ARG A 131 1.85 1.14 -17.54
N PRO A 132 2.51 2.13 -18.13
CA PRO A 132 2.53 2.23 -19.59
C PRO A 132 3.21 0.97 -20.14
N SER A 133 2.55 0.32 -21.07
CA SER A 133 3.06 -0.81 -21.84
C SER A 133 4.24 -0.39 -22.70
#